data_1f34c9d233f5a7a5e59a683b064bf5b0
#
_entry.id   1f34c9d233f5a7a5e59a683b064bf5b0
#
_cell.length_a   1.000
_cell.length_b   1.000
_cell.length_c   1.000
_cell.angle_alpha   90.00
_cell.angle_beta   90.00
_cell.angle_gamma   90.00
#
_symmetry.space_group_name_H-M   'P 1'
#
loop_
_entity.id
_entity.type
_entity.pdbx_description
1 polymer ?
#
loop_
_entity_poly.entity_id
_entity_poly.type
_entity_poly.pdbx_seq_one_letter_code
_entity_poly.pdbx_strand_id
1 'polypeptide(L)'
;MIRRRSCHRLVQPLLAGLLLLLAACTAPVYEPPPAQPVPPAVPAATPEPAPAPSPPPVPELPAPAPPPPIPPPPPPASSGATAALLQQGRQQAAAGNYPLATSSLERALRINPNDADIWYELGRVKLRQGDYIQAESMGRRALALAGSDPARRARCEDLIADARRGN
;
A
#
# COMPACT_ATOMS: atom_id res chain seq x y z
N MET A 1 53.66 -34.41 -11.71
CA MET A 1 53.40 -33.55 -12.88
C MET A 1 51.95 -33.69 -13.27
N ILE A 2 51.06 -32.83 -12.74
CA ILE A 2 49.59 -32.95 -12.83
C ILE A 2 49.08 -31.83 -13.72
N ARG A 3 48.33 -32.25 -14.74
CA ARG A 3 47.72 -31.47 -15.81
C ARG A 3 46.84 -30.30 -15.33
N ARG A 4 47.32 -29.06 -15.44
CA ARG A 4 46.54 -27.82 -15.27
C ARG A 4 46.24 -27.17 -16.62
N ARG A 5 45.59 -27.82 -17.57
CA ARG A 5 45.36 -27.25 -18.90
C ARG A 5 43.97 -27.44 -19.50
N SER A 6 42.90 -27.67 -18.72
CA SER A 6 41.58 -27.88 -19.32
C SER A 6 40.45 -26.97 -18.89
N CYS A 7 40.62 -26.08 -17.91
CA CYS A 7 39.53 -25.20 -17.49
C CYS A 7 39.41 -23.87 -18.25
N HIS A 8 40.46 -23.46 -19.01
CA HIS A 8 40.41 -22.14 -19.66
C HIS A 8 39.63 -22.08 -20.97
N ARG A 9 39.31 -23.24 -21.57
CA ARG A 9 38.63 -23.25 -22.90
C ARG A 9 37.10 -23.22 -22.83
N LEU A 10 36.50 -23.43 -21.67
CA LEU A 10 35.04 -23.44 -21.48
C LEU A 10 34.47 -22.14 -20.93
N VAL A 11 35.32 -21.26 -20.35
CA VAL A 11 34.89 -20.00 -19.76
C VAL A 11 34.80 -18.86 -20.78
N GLN A 12 35.58 -18.95 -21.88
CA GLN A 12 35.62 -17.87 -22.87
C GLN A 12 34.34 -17.67 -23.68
N PRO A 13 33.57 -18.70 -24.09
CA PRO A 13 32.31 -18.48 -24.81
C PRO A 13 31.17 -17.97 -23.91
N LEU A 14 31.22 -18.21 -22.59
CA LEU A 14 30.22 -17.72 -21.64
C LEU A 14 30.34 -16.22 -21.35
N LEU A 15 31.57 -15.68 -21.36
CA LEU A 15 31.81 -14.25 -21.19
C LEU A 15 31.42 -13.42 -22.42
N ALA A 16 31.55 -13.96 -23.63
CA ALA A 16 31.13 -13.29 -24.86
C ALA A 16 29.59 -13.22 -25.01
N GLY A 17 28.87 -14.18 -24.49
CA GLY A 17 27.40 -14.19 -24.48
C GLY A 17 26.77 -13.19 -23.50
N LEU A 18 27.47 -12.89 -22.40
CA LEU A 18 26.98 -11.97 -21.38
C LEU A 18 27.10 -10.49 -21.80
N LEU A 19 28.09 -10.17 -22.68
CA LEU A 19 28.30 -8.80 -23.16
C LEU A 19 27.28 -8.33 -24.21
N LEU A 20 26.61 -9.25 -24.89
CA LEU A 20 25.62 -8.93 -25.93
C LEU A 20 24.20 -8.64 -25.39
N LEU A 21 23.95 -8.91 -24.14
CA LEU A 21 22.63 -8.69 -23.49
C LEU A 21 22.47 -7.31 -22.84
N LEU A 22 23.51 -6.47 -22.84
CA LEU A 22 23.46 -5.13 -22.19
C LEU A 22 23.08 -3.97 -23.13
N ALA A 23 22.72 -4.23 -24.39
CA ALA A 23 22.50 -3.15 -25.38
C ALA A 23 21.04 -2.83 -25.70
N ALA A 24 20.05 -3.24 -24.88
CA ALA A 24 18.64 -3.04 -25.20
C ALA A 24 17.83 -2.43 -24.04
N CYS A 25 18.30 -1.35 -23.44
CA CYS A 25 17.46 -0.51 -22.57
C CYS A 25 17.61 0.96 -22.95
N THR A 26 17.19 1.32 -24.16
CA THR A 26 16.80 2.69 -24.44
C THR A 26 15.33 2.83 -24.04
N ALA A 27 15.08 3.34 -22.84
CA ALA A 27 13.75 3.75 -22.44
C ALA A 27 13.27 4.86 -23.39
N PRO A 28 12.04 4.82 -23.93
CA PRO A 28 11.50 5.93 -24.67
C PRO A 28 11.38 7.13 -23.72
N VAL A 29 12.02 8.23 -24.10
CA VAL A 29 11.81 9.51 -23.44
C VAL A 29 10.37 9.91 -23.71
N TYR A 30 9.55 9.90 -22.65
CA TYR A 30 8.20 10.42 -22.71
C TYR A 30 8.28 11.94 -22.83
N GLU A 31 8.05 12.44 -24.04
CA GLU A 31 7.87 13.86 -24.30
C GLU A 31 6.43 14.23 -23.94
N PRO A 32 6.22 15.08 -22.90
CA PRO A 32 4.87 15.49 -22.55
C PRO A 32 4.26 16.28 -23.71
N PRO A 33 2.96 16.09 -24.02
CA PRO A 33 2.29 16.84 -25.09
C PRO A 33 2.39 18.33 -24.80
N PRO A 34 2.57 19.18 -25.84
CA PRO A 34 2.65 20.62 -25.67
C PRO A 34 1.40 21.14 -24.97
N ALA A 35 1.63 21.95 -23.94
CA ALA A 35 0.56 22.59 -23.18
C ALA A 35 -0.35 23.37 -24.15
N GLN A 36 -1.63 23.02 -24.18
CA GLN A 36 -2.62 23.77 -24.95
C GLN A 36 -2.72 25.18 -24.35
N PRO A 37 -2.70 26.22 -25.17
CA PRO A 37 -2.88 27.57 -24.68
C PRO A 37 -4.25 27.70 -24.01
N VAL A 38 -4.23 28.03 -22.72
CA VAL A 38 -5.45 28.34 -21.96
C VAL A 38 -6.04 29.60 -22.59
N PRO A 39 -7.31 29.58 -23.03
CA PRO A 39 -7.97 30.81 -23.55
C PRO A 39 -7.94 31.87 -22.43
N PRO A 40 -7.71 33.15 -22.77
CA PRO A 40 -7.76 34.20 -21.78
C PRO A 40 -9.16 34.26 -21.16
N ALA A 41 -9.18 34.22 -19.81
CA ALA A 41 -10.41 34.39 -19.06
C ALA A 41 -11.03 35.75 -19.41
N VAL A 42 -12.19 35.71 -20.02
CA VAL A 42 -13.02 36.90 -20.25
C VAL A 42 -13.45 37.42 -18.89
N PRO A 43 -13.19 38.68 -18.54
CA PRO A 43 -13.73 39.24 -17.30
C PRO A 43 -15.25 39.21 -17.37
N ALA A 44 -15.88 38.40 -16.55
CA ALA A 44 -17.31 38.41 -16.35
C ALA A 44 -17.68 39.79 -15.79
N ALA A 45 -18.39 40.59 -16.58
CA ALA A 45 -19.01 41.80 -16.12
C ALA A 45 -19.95 41.44 -14.96
N THR A 46 -19.68 41.96 -13.79
CA THR A 46 -20.54 41.88 -12.64
C THR A 46 -21.84 42.60 -12.93
N PRO A 47 -22.99 41.94 -12.99
CA PRO A 47 -24.28 42.65 -13.02
C PRO A 47 -24.50 43.24 -11.62
N GLU A 48 -24.70 44.54 -11.58
CA GLU A 48 -25.17 45.28 -10.42
C GLU A 48 -26.54 44.73 -9.97
N PRO A 49 -26.67 44.28 -8.69
CA PRO A 49 -27.94 43.72 -8.24
C PRO A 49 -28.97 44.80 -8.09
N ALA A 50 -30.04 44.73 -8.92
CA ALA A 50 -31.24 45.51 -8.70
C ALA A 50 -31.84 45.20 -7.31
N PRO A 51 -32.39 46.17 -6.59
CA PRO A 51 -33.01 45.93 -5.30
C PRO A 51 -34.21 44.99 -5.44
N ALA A 52 -34.10 43.83 -4.83
CA ALA A 52 -35.17 42.83 -4.81
C ALA A 52 -36.36 43.38 -3.98
N PRO A 53 -37.60 43.24 -4.44
CA PRO A 53 -38.78 43.54 -3.63
C PRO A 53 -38.83 42.59 -2.42
N SER A 54 -39.09 43.12 -1.25
CA SER A 54 -39.25 42.37 -0.01
C SER A 54 -40.32 41.26 -0.18
N PRO A 55 -40.00 39.99 0.14
CA PRO A 55 -40.97 38.93 0.09
C PRO A 55 -42.07 39.15 1.14
N PRO A 56 -43.32 38.78 0.84
CA PRO A 56 -44.40 38.81 1.82
C PRO A 56 -44.11 37.85 2.97
N PRO A 57 -44.65 38.12 4.18
CA PRO A 57 -44.43 37.22 5.32
C PRO A 57 -44.96 35.84 5.01
N VAL A 58 -44.06 34.86 4.97
CA VAL A 58 -44.40 33.45 4.84
C VAL A 58 -44.95 32.99 6.19
N PRO A 59 -46.14 32.36 6.23
CA PRO A 59 -46.62 31.74 7.44
C PRO A 59 -45.60 30.70 7.91
N GLU A 60 -45.10 30.86 9.15
CA GLU A 60 -44.16 29.96 9.77
C GLU A 60 -44.83 28.59 9.94
N LEU A 61 -44.52 27.66 9.02
CA LEU A 61 -44.90 26.25 9.22
C LEU A 61 -44.20 25.74 10.50
N PRO A 62 -44.88 24.96 11.36
CA PRO A 62 -44.26 24.32 12.51
C PRO A 62 -43.01 23.55 12.05
N ALA A 63 -41.88 23.80 12.72
CA ALA A 63 -40.62 23.09 12.41
C ALA A 63 -40.86 21.59 12.41
N PRO A 64 -40.42 20.85 11.38
CA PRO A 64 -40.53 19.41 11.39
C PRO A 64 -39.84 18.84 12.61
N ALA A 65 -40.49 17.89 13.30
CA ALA A 65 -39.92 17.20 14.43
C ALA A 65 -38.54 16.62 14.08
N PRO A 66 -37.54 16.68 14.98
CA PRO A 66 -36.22 16.13 14.70
C PRO A 66 -36.36 14.65 14.29
N PRO A 67 -35.65 14.20 13.25
CA PRO A 67 -35.69 12.81 12.84
C PRO A 67 -35.30 11.88 14.00
N PRO A 68 -35.90 10.72 14.13
CA PRO A 68 -35.54 9.75 15.17
C PRO A 68 -34.03 9.43 15.06
N PRO A 69 -33.32 9.18 16.20
CA PRO A 69 -31.93 8.83 16.20
C PRO A 69 -31.67 7.66 15.24
N ILE A 70 -30.80 7.85 14.27
CA ILE A 70 -30.37 6.78 13.36
C ILE A 70 -29.66 5.74 14.24
N PRO A 71 -30.12 4.47 14.26
CA PRO A 71 -29.41 3.42 14.98
C PRO A 71 -27.96 3.37 14.50
N PRO A 72 -26.96 3.17 15.40
CA PRO A 72 -25.58 3.07 15.01
C PRO A 72 -25.44 1.99 13.94
N PRO A 73 -24.65 2.24 12.86
CA PRO A 73 -24.45 1.26 11.82
C PRO A 73 -23.92 -0.04 12.44
N PRO A 74 -24.40 -1.21 11.99
CA PRO A 74 -23.90 -2.49 12.48
C PRO A 74 -22.38 -2.54 12.29
N PRO A 75 -21.62 -3.11 13.25
CA PRO A 75 -20.18 -3.24 13.13
C PRO A 75 -19.86 -3.92 11.80
N PRO A 76 -18.91 -3.39 11.02
CA PRO A 76 -18.74 -3.82 9.64
C PRO A 76 -18.44 -5.31 9.58
N ALA A 77 -19.15 -6.03 8.72
CA ALA A 77 -18.89 -7.43 8.36
C ALA A 77 -17.44 -7.68 7.87
N SER A 78 -16.67 -6.59 7.70
CA SER A 78 -15.26 -6.54 7.38
C SER A 78 -14.35 -7.20 8.41
N SER A 79 -14.70 -7.23 9.71
CA SER A 79 -13.85 -7.83 10.74
C SER A 79 -13.68 -9.34 10.58
N GLY A 80 -14.76 -10.05 10.25
CA GLY A 80 -14.71 -11.50 10.00
C GLY A 80 -13.93 -11.85 8.74
N ALA A 81 -14.15 -11.11 7.64
CA ALA A 81 -13.42 -11.31 6.38
C ALA A 81 -11.92 -11.02 6.54
N THR A 82 -11.57 -9.95 7.26
CA THR A 82 -10.18 -9.58 7.56
C THR A 82 -9.50 -10.67 8.39
N ALA A 83 -10.15 -11.16 9.45
CA ALA A 83 -9.62 -12.23 10.30
C ALA A 83 -9.40 -13.52 9.50
N ALA A 84 -10.33 -13.90 8.63
CA ALA A 84 -10.21 -15.09 7.77
C ALA A 84 -9.01 -14.96 6.81
N LEU A 85 -8.83 -13.80 6.17
CA LEU A 85 -7.70 -13.55 5.27
C LEU A 85 -6.36 -13.51 6.01
N LEU A 86 -6.32 -12.94 7.22
CA LEU A 86 -5.14 -12.94 8.08
C LEU A 86 -4.75 -14.38 8.46
N GLN A 87 -5.73 -15.19 8.86
CA GLN A 87 -5.49 -16.59 9.19
C GLN A 87 -5.03 -17.39 7.97
N GLN A 88 -5.62 -17.18 6.81
CA GLN A 88 -5.18 -17.79 5.56
C GLN A 88 -3.73 -17.40 5.22
N GLY A 89 -3.39 -16.13 5.35
CA GLY A 89 -2.02 -15.63 5.13
C GLY A 89 -1.02 -16.31 6.06
N ARG A 90 -1.33 -16.47 7.34
CA ARG A 90 -0.50 -17.21 8.31
C ARG A 90 -0.30 -18.67 7.93
N GLN A 91 -1.36 -19.36 7.51
CA GLN A 91 -1.30 -20.75 7.08
C GLN A 91 -0.42 -20.92 5.84
N GLN A 92 -0.59 -20.06 4.84
CA GLN A 92 0.24 -20.07 3.63
C GLN A 92 1.72 -19.78 3.94
N ALA A 93 1.98 -18.82 4.83
CA ALA A 93 3.34 -18.51 5.28
C ALA A 93 4.00 -19.68 6.04
N ALA A 94 3.24 -20.37 6.87
CA ALA A 94 3.71 -21.57 7.59
C ALA A 94 4.02 -22.73 6.63
N ALA A 95 3.25 -22.86 5.53
CA ALA A 95 3.49 -23.83 4.47
C ALA A 95 4.63 -23.44 3.49
N GLY A 96 5.27 -22.27 3.68
CA GLY A 96 6.30 -21.75 2.78
C GLY A 96 5.78 -21.10 1.51
N ASN A 97 4.47 -21.01 1.33
CA ASN A 97 3.82 -20.42 0.16
C ASN A 97 3.76 -18.88 0.30
N TYR A 98 4.92 -18.22 0.33
CA TYR A 98 5.03 -16.79 0.57
C TYR A 98 4.27 -15.90 -0.43
N PRO A 99 4.23 -16.19 -1.74
CA PRO A 99 3.44 -15.40 -2.68
C PRO A 99 1.94 -15.41 -2.36
N LEU A 100 1.38 -16.60 -2.02
CA LEU A 100 -0.02 -16.73 -1.64
C LEU A 100 -0.31 -16.06 -0.28
N ALA A 101 0.62 -16.18 0.68
CA ALA A 101 0.53 -15.49 1.95
C ALA A 101 0.46 -13.96 1.75
N THR A 102 1.38 -13.40 0.96
CA THR A 102 1.40 -11.98 0.61
C THR A 102 0.06 -11.54 -0.01
N SER A 103 -0.43 -12.25 -1.01
CA SER A 103 -1.72 -11.93 -1.66
C SER A 103 -2.90 -11.92 -0.69
N SER A 104 -2.98 -12.90 0.23
CA SER A 104 -4.04 -12.96 1.24
C SER A 104 -3.95 -11.79 2.22
N LEU A 105 -2.74 -11.46 2.69
CA LEU A 105 -2.50 -10.34 3.61
C LEU A 105 -2.77 -8.98 2.97
N GLU A 106 -2.38 -8.78 1.71
CA GLU A 106 -2.68 -7.57 0.96
C GLU A 106 -4.19 -7.38 0.74
N ARG A 107 -4.93 -8.47 0.51
CA ARG A 107 -6.39 -8.40 0.46
C ARG A 107 -6.97 -8.01 1.81
N ALA A 108 -6.43 -8.53 2.92
CA ALA A 108 -6.83 -8.12 4.27
C ALA A 108 -6.56 -6.62 4.52
N LEU A 109 -5.41 -6.09 4.06
CA LEU A 109 -5.08 -4.66 4.16
C LEU A 109 -6.00 -3.77 3.34
N ARG A 110 -6.54 -4.23 2.21
CA ARG A 110 -7.55 -3.46 1.46
C ARG A 110 -8.85 -3.29 2.23
N ILE A 111 -9.19 -4.25 3.10
CA ILE A 111 -10.39 -4.18 3.95
C ILE A 111 -10.11 -3.36 5.21
N ASN A 112 -8.97 -3.62 5.87
CA ASN A 112 -8.57 -2.91 7.08
C ASN A 112 -7.09 -2.47 7.01
N PRO A 113 -6.79 -1.28 6.50
CA PRO A 113 -5.42 -0.78 6.33
C PRO A 113 -4.73 -0.39 7.64
N ASN A 114 -5.47 -0.29 8.74
CA ASN A 114 -4.96 0.14 10.04
C ASN A 114 -4.80 -1.01 11.04
N ASP A 115 -4.82 -2.24 10.58
CA ASP A 115 -4.60 -3.42 11.42
C ASP A 115 -3.11 -3.71 11.58
N ALA A 116 -2.59 -3.55 12.79
CA ALA A 116 -1.19 -3.79 13.12
C ALA A 116 -0.77 -5.25 12.90
N ASP A 117 -1.66 -6.21 13.15
CA ASP A 117 -1.33 -7.63 13.03
C ASP A 117 -1.15 -8.05 11.57
N ILE A 118 -1.90 -7.45 10.64
CA ILE A 118 -1.73 -7.72 9.20
C ILE A 118 -0.39 -7.18 8.71
N TRP A 119 -0.03 -5.94 9.07
CA TRP A 119 1.26 -5.35 8.74
C TRP A 119 2.43 -6.17 9.32
N TYR A 120 2.30 -6.64 10.55
CA TYR A 120 3.28 -7.49 11.19
C TYR A 120 3.48 -8.81 10.44
N GLU A 121 2.40 -9.52 10.10
CA GLU A 121 2.50 -10.78 9.37
C GLU A 121 3.06 -10.60 7.96
N LEU A 122 2.71 -9.51 7.28
CA LEU A 122 3.28 -9.17 5.97
C LEU A 122 4.80 -8.94 6.08
N GLY A 123 5.23 -8.21 7.11
CA GLY A 123 6.66 -8.01 7.41
C GLY A 123 7.40 -9.32 7.69
N ARG A 124 6.78 -10.25 8.44
CA ARG A 124 7.33 -11.59 8.66
C ARG A 124 7.48 -12.40 7.37
N VAL A 125 6.52 -12.31 6.48
CA VAL A 125 6.59 -12.97 5.16
C VAL A 125 7.75 -12.38 4.35
N LYS A 126 7.90 -11.05 4.32
CA LYS A 126 9.00 -10.37 3.64
C LYS A 126 10.37 -10.76 4.22
N LEU A 127 10.48 -10.84 5.55
CA LEU A 127 11.69 -11.30 6.21
C LEU A 127 12.10 -12.71 5.76
N ARG A 128 11.14 -13.63 5.67
CA ARG A 128 11.39 -15.01 5.20
C ARG A 128 11.74 -15.10 3.70
N GLN A 129 11.33 -14.13 2.92
CA GLN A 129 11.72 -13.99 1.52
C GLN A 129 13.12 -13.38 1.32
N GLY A 130 13.75 -12.91 2.40
CA GLY A 130 15.04 -12.19 2.36
C GLY A 130 14.88 -10.72 1.95
N ASP A 131 13.65 -10.22 1.87
CA ASP A 131 13.38 -8.81 1.56
C ASP A 131 13.39 -8.00 2.86
N TYR A 132 14.58 -7.78 3.38
CA TYR A 132 14.79 -7.17 4.69
C TYR A 132 14.34 -5.71 4.74
N ILE A 133 14.52 -4.97 3.65
CA ILE A 133 14.12 -3.56 3.56
C ILE A 133 12.59 -3.43 3.67
N GLN A 134 11.85 -4.25 2.94
CA GLN A 134 10.39 -4.24 3.04
C GLN A 134 9.94 -4.77 4.41
N ALA A 135 10.58 -5.82 4.94
CA ALA A 135 10.26 -6.36 6.27
C ALA A 135 10.38 -5.28 7.35
N GLU A 136 11.47 -4.50 7.36
CA GLU A 136 11.66 -3.39 8.29
C GLU A 136 10.57 -2.32 8.12
N SER A 137 10.26 -1.94 6.89
CA SER A 137 9.21 -0.95 6.61
C SER A 137 7.84 -1.39 7.13
N MET A 138 7.45 -2.65 6.87
CA MET A 138 6.19 -3.23 7.36
C MET A 138 6.17 -3.32 8.88
N GLY A 139 7.29 -3.72 9.51
CA GLY A 139 7.45 -3.75 10.97
C GLY A 139 7.25 -2.38 11.61
N ARG A 140 7.82 -1.33 11.04
CA ARG A 140 7.62 0.06 11.49
C ARG A 140 6.16 0.50 11.37
N ARG A 141 5.50 0.13 10.28
CA ARG A 141 4.08 0.43 10.11
C ARG A 141 3.23 -0.29 11.13
N ALA A 142 3.49 -1.59 11.38
CA ALA A 142 2.84 -2.36 12.43
C ALA A 142 3.05 -1.74 13.82
N LEU A 143 4.28 -1.31 14.13
CA LEU A 143 4.60 -0.66 15.41
C LEU A 143 3.83 0.64 15.61
N ALA A 144 3.72 1.46 14.58
CA ALA A 144 2.94 2.71 14.63
C ALA A 144 1.45 2.47 14.89
N LEU A 145 0.93 1.32 14.49
CA LEU A 145 -0.48 0.92 14.66
C LEU A 145 -0.71 0.04 15.90
N ALA A 146 0.34 -0.37 16.61
CA ALA A 146 0.26 -1.30 17.72
C ALA A 146 -0.47 -0.76 18.96
N GLY A 147 -0.68 0.56 19.03
CA GLY A 147 -1.30 1.22 20.16
C GLY A 147 -0.48 1.09 21.45
N SER A 148 -1.16 0.95 22.58
CA SER A 148 -0.53 0.82 23.90
C SER A 148 -0.27 -0.63 24.34
N ASP A 149 -0.53 -1.63 23.50
CA ASP A 149 -0.30 -3.04 23.80
C ASP A 149 1.21 -3.34 23.79
N PRO A 150 1.83 -3.61 24.95
CA PRO A 150 3.27 -3.81 25.06
C PRO A 150 3.75 -5.09 24.35
N ALA A 151 2.95 -6.14 24.34
CA ALA A 151 3.30 -7.40 23.70
C ALA A 151 3.29 -7.26 22.17
N ARG A 152 2.34 -6.51 21.63
CA ARG A 152 2.27 -6.21 20.19
C ARG A 152 3.44 -5.33 19.77
N ARG A 153 3.79 -4.32 20.57
CA ARG A 153 4.93 -3.45 20.31
C ARG A 153 6.25 -4.23 20.29
N ALA A 154 6.48 -5.06 21.31
CA ALA A 154 7.69 -5.88 21.41
C ALA A 154 7.87 -6.78 20.17
N ARG A 155 6.81 -7.48 19.73
CA ARG A 155 6.87 -8.30 18.50
C ARG A 155 7.24 -7.49 17.25
N CYS A 156 6.73 -6.27 17.13
CA CYS A 156 7.06 -5.41 15.99
C CYS A 156 8.51 -4.92 16.05
N GLU A 157 9.02 -4.59 17.25
CA GLU A 157 10.42 -4.19 17.48
C GLU A 157 11.38 -5.33 17.17
N ASP A 158 11.07 -6.57 17.59
CA ASP A 158 11.83 -7.77 17.26
C ASP A 158 11.90 -7.99 15.73
N LEU A 159 10.77 -7.89 15.03
CA LEU A 159 10.73 -7.99 13.57
C LEU A 159 11.64 -6.95 12.89
N ILE A 160 11.61 -5.70 13.36
CA ILE A 160 12.45 -4.61 12.84
C ILE A 160 13.93 -4.93 13.10
N ALA A 161 14.25 -5.41 14.30
CA ALA A 161 15.62 -5.77 14.65
C ALA A 161 16.14 -6.94 13.80
N ASP A 162 15.31 -7.96 13.56
CA ASP A 162 15.64 -9.10 12.70
C ASP A 162 15.89 -8.65 11.26
N ALA A 163 15.03 -7.79 10.72
CA ALA A 163 15.18 -7.26 9.38
C ALA A 163 16.49 -6.46 9.22
N ARG A 164 16.87 -5.67 10.22
CA ARG A 164 18.13 -4.92 10.21
C ARG A 164 19.37 -5.80 10.29
N ARG A 165 19.28 -6.95 10.97
CA ARG A 165 20.40 -7.91 11.03
C ARG A 165 20.61 -8.66 9.72
N GLY A 166 19.58 -8.80 8.91
CA GLY A 166 19.66 -9.47 7.61
C GLY A 166 20.09 -8.56 6.45
N ASN A 167 20.06 -7.24 6.66
CA ASN A 167 20.41 -6.23 5.66
C ASN A 167 21.89 -5.76 5.84
#